data_146115c5c5fe2922392b7f601dbf0da5
#
_entry.id   146115c5c5fe2922392b7f601dbf0da5
#
_cell.length_a   1.000
_cell.length_b   1.000
_cell.length_c   1.000
_cell.angle_alpha   90.00
_cell.angle_beta   90.00
_cell.angle_gamma   90.00
#
_symmetry.space_group_name_H-M   'P 1'
#
loop_
_entity.id
_entity.type
_entity.pdbx_description
1 polymer ?
#
loop_
_entity_poly.entity_id
_entity_poly.type
_entity_poly.pdbx_seq_one_letter_code
_entity_poly.pdbx_strand_id
1 'polypeptide(L)'
;MPIPIQPHDLVTLMASDIPHAVIDIRPREDFVSAQIFTSTTLPIAELDHRLRLLVPAPVLPMVLVGATEADSRAAAGRAEALGFGDARWLADGFEGWRRAGLPTIDGWSVPGKDFGERLLVQEPVPEIDANELAQLQSSGKPVIVLDSRTPAEFERSCIPDGENVPGGQLPLEITDILARPENADATVVVNCAGRTRSILGAFQLQRMGIPRVRALRNGTMGWLLAGQTLDEGRAGWTPHRTSPQSLAAAETAADALAAQDGVHLIAPQDLQLLQGSADPVYVVDVRMPHEYLAGHIAGALTVPGGQLPFSDDQIAVRAAQIVTVCDGRARGIFAASLWQLMGFPHVRVLDGGIPAWTAAGFELERGGEERPFVGGGVRTREGMRAYLEWEEALGAKYAAR
;
A
#
# COMPACT_ATOMS: atom_id res chain seq x y z
N MET A 1 -6.36 12.60 -32.08
CA MET A 1 -4.88 12.74 -32.04
C MET A 1 -4.49 13.27 -30.67
N PRO A 2 -3.54 12.65 -30.01
CA PRO A 2 -3.03 13.12 -28.72
C PRO A 2 -2.58 14.58 -28.80
N ILE A 3 -2.64 15.30 -27.69
CA ILE A 3 -2.25 16.71 -27.57
C ILE A 3 -1.21 16.87 -26.45
N PRO A 4 -0.32 17.91 -26.53
CA PRO A 4 0.62 18.19 -25.46
C PRO A 4 -0.08 18.76 -24.23
N ILE A 5 0.50 18.50 -23.05
CA ILE A 5 0.21 19.21 -21.81
C ILE A 5 1.49 19.88 -21.32
N GLN A 6 1.40 21.17 -20.94
CA GLN A 6 2.55 21.88 -20.39
C GLN A 6 2.82 21.43 -18.95
N PRO A 7 4.08 21.49 -18.46
CA PRO A 7 4.41 21.07 -17.10
C PRO A 7 3.55 21.73 -16.01
N HIS A 8 3.25 23.03 -16.08
CA HIS A 8 2.42 23.71 -15.10
C HIS A 8 0.92 23.37 -15.22
N ASP A 9 0.44 23.03 -16.43
CA ASP A 9 -0.93 22.55 -16.61
C ASP A 9 -1.08 21.14 -16.05
N LEU A 10 -0.02 20.32 -16.13
CA LEU A 10 0.01 19.02 -15.46
C LEU A 10 -0.05 19.17 -13.95
N VAL A 11 0.67 20.13 -13.34
CA VAL A 11 0.55 20.41 -11.91
C VAL A 11 -0.89 20.76 -11.54
N THR A 12 -1.57 21.56 -12.36
CA THR A 12 -2.98 21.94 -12.15
C THR A 12 -3.91 20.72 -12.23
N LEU A 13 -3.70 19.84 -13.23
CA LEU A 13 -4.45 18.60 -13.36
C LEU A 13 -4.23 17.68 -12.14
N MET A 14 -2.97 17.50 -11.73
CA MET A 14 -2.62 16.66 -10.56
C MET A 14 -3.21 17.18 -9.23
N ALA A 15 -3.46 18.47 -9.13
CA ALA A 15 -4.09 19.08 -7.96
C ALA A 15 -5.63 19.08 -8.00
N SER A 16 -6.25 18.60 -9.08
CA SER A 16 -7.69 18.58 -9.28
C SER A 16 -8.34 17.27 -8.81
N ASP A 17 -9.66 17.31 -8.61
CA ASP A 17 -10.48 16.11 -8.34
C ASP A 17 -10.88 15.36 -9.61
N ILE A 18 -10.36 15.75 -10.79
CA ILE A 18 -10.62 15.07 -12.06
C ILE A 18 -9.85 13.74 -12.07
N PRO A 19 -10.51 12.59 -12.28
CA PRO A 19 -9.80 11.33 -12.46
C PRO A 19 -8.78 11.43 -13.60
N HIS A 20 -7.52 11.16 -13.31
CA HIS A 20 -6.42 11.24 -14.27
C HIS A 20 -5.31 10.25 -13.94
N ALA A 21 -4.48 9.94 -14.93
CA ALA A 21 -3.28 9.13 -14.76
C ALA A 21 -2.04 9.85 -15.30
N VAL A 22 -0.92 9.76 -14.57
CA VAL A 22 0.41 10.21 -15.02
C VAL A 22 1.29 8.96 -15.12
N ILE A 23 1.61 8.56 -16.34
CA ILE A 23 2.31 7.32 -16.65
C ILE A 23 3.72 7.63 -17.10
N ASP A 24 4.71 7.26 -16.31
CA ASP A 24 6.13 7.42 -16.63
C ASP A 24 6.61 6.17 -17.39
N ILE A 25 6.96 6.36 -18.66
CA ILE A 25 7.34 5.28 -19.57
C ILE A 25 8.85 5.05 -19.66
N ARG A 26 9.63 5.79 -18.88
CA ARG A 26 11.08 5.64 -18.81
C ARG A 26 11.48 4.29 -18.21
N PRO A 27 12.73 3.84 -18.40
CA PRO A 27 13.29 2.70 -17.67
C PRO A 27 13.05 2.86 -16.15
N ARG A 28 12.86 1.73 -15.45
CA ARG A 28 12.57 1.75 -14.00
C ARG A 28 13.69 2.39 -13.17
N GLU A 29 14.95 2.22 -13.58
CA GLU A 29 16.11 2.85 -12.95
C GLU A 29 16.06 4.38 -13.05
N ASP A 30 15.65 4.92 -14.19
CA ASP A 30 15.50 6.36 -14.40
C ASP A 30 14.33 6.92 -13.57
N PHE A 31 13.22 6.18 -13.51
CA PHE A 31 12.07 6.52 -12.67
C PHE A 31 12.46 6.58 -11.19
N VAL A 32 13.17 5.56 -10.70
CA VAL A 32 13.60 5.50 -9.29
C VAL A 32 14.62 6.59 -8.97
N SER A 33 15.47 6.97 -9.92
CA SER A 33 16.46 8.03 -9.71
C SER A 33 15.86 9.42 -9.60
N ALA A 34 14.75 9.69 -10.32
CA ALA A 34 13.98 10.92 -10.24
C ALA A 34 12.61 10.75 -10.90
N GLN A 35 11.54 11.06 -10.21
CA GLN A 35 10.15 10.92 -10.70
C GLN A 35 9.29 12.13 -10.35
N ILE A 36 8.18 12.31 -11.07
CA ILE A 36 7.09 13.19 -10.67
C ILE A 36 6.33 12.50 -9.54
N PHE A 37 6.17 13.15 -8.40
CA PHE A 37 5.46 12.58 -7.26
C PHE A 37 4.05 12.14 -7.66
N THR A 38 3.66 10.92 -7.27
CA THR A 38 2.40 10.25 -7.65
C THR A 38 2.26 9.81 -9.11
N SER A 39 3.29 9.92 -9.96
CA SER A 39 3.28 9.24 -11.25
C SER A 39 3.48 7.72 -11.07
N THR A 40 2.96 6.95 -12.01
CA THR A 40 3.08 5.47 -12.02
C THR A 40 4.04 5.03 -13.09
N THR A 41 5.00 4.17 -12.75
CA THR A 41 5.97 3.63 -13.70
C THR A 41 5.36 2.55 -14.59
N LEU A 42 5.50 2.70 -15.89
CA LEU A 42 5.17 1.70 -16.90
C LEU A 42 6.15 1.81 -18.06
N PRO A 43 7.31 1.14 -18.01
CA PRO A 43 8.27 1.18 -19.09
C PRO A 43 7.65 0.93 -20.46
N ILE A 44 8.11 1.67 -21.48
CA ILE A 44 7.54 1.64 -22.83
C ILE A 44 7.42 0.23 -23.42
N ALA A 45 8.30 -0.69 -23.03
CA ALA A 45 8.26 -2.08 -23.46
C ALA A 45 7.04 -2.85 -22.91
N GLU A 46 6.48 -2.42 -21.78
CA GLU A 46 5.34 -3.06 -21.11
C GLU A 46 4.01 -2.37 -21.46
N LEU A 47 4.02 -1.24 -22.17
CA LEU A 47 2.87 -0.36 -22.37
C LEU A 47 1.66 -1.13 -22.95
N ASP A 48 1.85 -1.86 -24.04
CA ASP A 48 0.75 -2.48 -24.79
C ASP A 48 0.03 -3.59 -24.01
N HIS A 49 0.75 -4.23 -23.07
CA HIS A 49 0.22 -5.35 -22.29
C HIS A 49 -0.38 -4.93 -20.95
N ARG A 50 0.15 -3.85 -20.34
CA ARG A 50 -0.19 -3.48 -18.98
C ARG A 50 -1.04 -2.21 -18.86
N LEU A 51 -1.09 -1.36 -19.89
CA LEU A 51 -1.77 -0.07 -19.78
C LEU A 51 -3.25 -0.22 -19.40
N ARG A 52 -3.96 -1.19 -20.02
CA ARG A 52 -5.38 -1.44 -19.71
C ARG A 52 -5.62 -1.99 -18.29
N LEU A 53 -4.64 -2.66 -17.70
CA LEU A 53 -4.69 -3.14 -16.32
C LEU A 53 -4.49 -1.99 -15.32
N LEU A 54 -3.65 -1.02 -15.69
CA LEU A 54 -3.32 0.14 -14.85
C LEU A 54 -4.36 1.26 -14.97
N VAL A 55 -4.98 1.41 -16.14
CA VAL A 55 -5.93 2.48 -16.43
C VAL A 55 -7.24 1.85 -16.90
N PRO A 56 -8.19 1.58 -16.00
CA PRO A 56 -9.40 0.82 -16.31
C PRO A 56 -10.43 1.58 -17.17
N ALA A 57 -10.33 2.92 -17.28
CA ALA A 57 -11.24 3.75 -18.05
C ALA A 57 -10.53 4.43 -19.23
N PRO A 58 -10.89 4.15 -20.48
CA PRO A 58 -10.15 4.65 -21.65
C PRO A 58 -10.44 6.13 -22.02
N VAL A 59 -11.35 6.78 -21.31
CA VAL A 59 -11.80 8.15 -21.64
C VAL A 59 -11.26 9.23 -20.72
N LEU A 60 -10.48 8.85 -19.68
CA LEU A 60 -9.93 9.82 -18.72
C LEU A 60 -8.64 10.48 -19.23
N PRO A 61 -8.31 11.70 -18.76
CA PRO A 61 -7.03 12.33 -19.04
C PRO A 61 -5.87 11.45 -18.58
N MET A 62 -5.01 11.07 -19.52
CA MET A 62 -3.82 10.27 -19.25
C MET A 62 -2.59 10.95 -19.86
N VAL A 63 -1.59 11.25 -19.05
CA VAL A 63 -0.37 11.93 -19.44
C VAL A 63 0.79 10.96 -19.49
N LEU A 64 1.37 10.76 -20.67
CA LEU A 64 2.56 9.93 -20.89
C LEU A 64 3.82 10.79 -20.71
N VAL A 65 4.74 10.31 -19.88
CA VAL A 65 6.00 11.00 -19.53
C VAL A 65 7.17 10.14 -19.99
N GLY A 66 7.82 10.52 -21.08
CA GLY A 66 9.09 9.95 -21.53
C GLY A 66 10.28 10.82 -21.12
N ALA A 67 11.49 10.38 -21.44
CA ALA A 67 12.69 11.19 -21.20
C ALA A 67 12.65 12.48 -22.02
N THR A 68 12.26 12.38 -23.30
CA THR A 68 12.11 13.49 -24.25
C THR A 68 10.66 13.68 -24.69
N GLU A 69 10.36 14.79 -25.35
CA GLU A 69 9.05 15.01 -25.98
C GLU A 69 8.72 13.94 -27.02
N ALA A 70 9.70 13.55 -27.82
CA ALA A 70 9.51 12.53 -28.85
C ALA A 70 9.06 11.18 -28.25
N ASP A 71 9.67 10.76 -27.11
CA ASP A 71 9.29 9.54 -26.41
C ASP A 71 7.87 9.65 -25.84
N SER A 72 7.57 10.76 -25.17
CA SER A 72 6.26 11.03 -24.58
C SER A 72 5.16 11.02 -25.65
N ARG A 73 5.39 11.67 -26.79
CA ARG A 73 4.45 11.75 -27.91
C ARG A 73 4.24 10.39 -28.58
N ALA A 74 5.31 9.61 -28.77
CA ALA A 74 5.22 8.28 -29.34
C ALA A 74 4.39 7.35 -28.45
N ALA A 75 4.60 7.40 -27.13
CA ALA A 75 3.82 6.65 -26.16
C ALA A 75 2.34 7.07 -26.16
N ALA A 76 2.02 8.36 -26.24
CA ALA A 76 0.65 8.85 -26.33
C ALA A 76 -0.05 8.35 -27.61
N GLY A 77 0.66 8.31 -28.75
CA GLY A 77 0.15 7.72 -29.98
C GLY A 77 -0.15 6.23 -29.87
N ARG A 78 0.70 5.47 -29.16
CA ARG A 78 0.44 4.04 -28.86
C ARG A 78 -0.77 3.87 -27.95
N ALA A 79 -0.90 4.71 -26.92
CA ALA A 79 -2.07 4.67 -26.02
C ALA A 79 -3.37 4.99 -26.79
N GLU A 80 -3.36 5.99 -27.70
CA GLU A 80 -4.51 6.26 -28.58
C GLU A 80 -4.87 5.05 -29.47
N ALA A 81 -3.88 4.38 -30.04
CA ALA A 81 -4.08 3.16 -30.84
C ALA A 81 -4.67 2.00 -30.01
N LEU A 82 -4.40 1.97 -28.69
CA LEU A 82 -5.02 1.04 -27.73
C LEU A 82 -6.42 1.48 -27.31
N GLY A 83 -6.94 2.62 -27.79
CA GLY A 83 -8.30 3.10 -27.55
C GLY A 83 -8.44 4.09 -26.39
N PHE A 84 -7.33 4.65 -25.88
CA PHE A 84 -7.40 5.71 -24.87
C PHE A 84 -7.63 7.07 -25.54
N GLY A 85 -8.86 7.62 -25.39
CA GLY A 85 -9.34 8.78 -26.16
C GLY A 85 -8.77 10.12 -25.71
N ASP A 86 -8.30 10.27 -24.48
CA ASP A 86 -7.67 11.50 -23.94
C ASP A 86 -6.21 11.23 -23.50
N ALA A 87 -5.45 10.56 -24.37
CA ALA A 87 -4.03 10.39 -24.18
C ALA A 87 -3.30 11.69 -24.53
N ARG A 88 -2.49 12.20 -23.60
CA ARG A 88 -1.69 13.42 -23.73
C ARG A 88 -0.23 13.08 -23.54
N TRP A 89 0.67 13.92 -24.01
CA TRP A 89 2.11 13.80 -23.72
C TRP A 89 2.62 15.03 -22.98
N LEU A 90 3.55 14.83 -22.04
CA LEU A 90 4.22 15.93 -21.38
C LEU A 90 5.12 16.68 -22.40
N ALA A 91 4.86 17.98 -22.59
CA ALA A 91 5.66 18.82 -23.47
C ALA A 91 7.12 18.83 -22.99
N ASP A 92 8.05 18.68 -23.94
CA ASP A 92 9.49 18.51 -23.69
C ASP A 92 9.87 17.30 -22.81
N GLY A 93 8.93 16.39 -22.48
CA GLY A 93 9.16 15.21 -21.68
C GLY A 93 9.55 15.52 -20.23
N PHE A 94 10.19 14.56 -19.57
CA PHE A 94 10.66 14.72 -18.17
C PHE A 94 11.70 15.84 -18.03
N GLU A 95 12.53 16.08 -19.05
CA GLU A 95 13.46 17.20 -19.07
C GLU A 95 12.74 18.56 -19.11
N GLY A 96 11.56 18.65 -19.75
CA GLY A 96 10.70 19.84 -19.71
C GLY A 96 10.19 20.13 -18.30
N TRP A 97 9.79 19.09 -17.57
CA TRP A 97 9.41 19.20 -16.15
C TRP A 97 10.54 19.77 -15.29
N ARG A 98 11.76 19.22 -15.46
CA ARG A 98 12.97 19.69 -14.74
C ARG A 98 13.34 21.12 -15.10
N ARG A 99 13.31 21.48 -16.39
CA ARG A 99 13.58 22.85 -16.87
C ARG A 99 12.57 23.87 -16.36
N ALA A 100 11.33 23.46 -16.12
CA ALA A 100 10.30 24.29 -15.48
C ALA A 100 10.55 24.51 -13.98
N GLY A 101 11.60 23.93 -13.39
CA GLY A 101 11.92 24.04 -11.96
C GLY A 101 10.94 23.31 -11.06
N LEU A 102 10.17 22.36 -11.60
CA LEU A 102 9.18 21.61 -10.83
C LEU A 102 9.85 20.48 -10.03
N PRO A 103 9.29 20.15 -8.84
CA PRO A 103 9.92 19.19 -7.94
C PRO A 103 9.93 17.78 -8.51
N THR A 104 11.02 17.07 -8.25
CA THR A 104 11.17 15.64 -8.46
C THR A 104 11.53 14.96 -7.14
N ILE A 105 11.27 13.68 -7.04
CA ILE A 105 11.64 12.86 -5.89
C ILE A 105 12.29 11.57 -6.39
N ASP A 106 13.27 11.07 -5.67
CA ASP A 106 13.87 9.77 -5.93
C ASP A 106 13.26 8.69 -5.02
N GLY A 107 13.45 7.43 -5.38
CA GLY A 107 13.04 6.30 -4.57
C GLY A 107 11.94 5.43 -5.20
N TRP A 108 11.62 4.35 -4.53
CA TRP A 108 10.60 3.38 -4.89
C TRP A 108 9.41 3.44 -3.93
N SER A 109 8.17 3.36 -4.44
CA SER A 109 6.93 3.44 -3.65
C SER A 109 6.90 4.63 -2.68
N VAL A 110 7.29 5.79 -3.20
CA VAL A 110 7.46 7.00 -2.40
C VAL A 110 6.15 7.48 -1.77
N PRO A 111 4.98 7.46 -2.45
CA PRO A 111 3.73 7.90 -1.85
C PRO A 111 3.36 7.16 -0.56
N GLY A 112 3.56 5.84 -0.51
CA GLY A 112 3.28 5.05 0.69
C GLY A 112 4.26 5.30 1.83
N LYS A 113 5.54 5.49 1.54
CA LYS A 113 6.57 5.82 2.53
C LYS A 113 6.38 7.23 3.09
N ASP A 114 6.13 8.19 2.21
CA ASP A 114 5.77 9.56 2.58
C ASP A 114 4.55 9.60 3.51
N PHE A 115 3.53 8.77 3.23
CA PHE A 115 2.37 8.63 4.09
C PHE A 115 2.73 8.08 5.48
N GLY A 116 3.55 7.05 5.55
CA GLY A 116 4.02 6.49 6.83
C GLY A 116 4.74 7.52 7.69
N GLU A 117 5.67 8.28 7.12
CA GLU A 117 6.40 9.33 7.82
C GLU A 117 5.49 10.50 8.20
N ARG A 118 4.53 10.87 7.35
CA ARG A 118 3.51 11.87 7.68
C ARG A 118 2.67 11.45 8.89
N LEU A 119 2.20 10.20 8.92
CA LEU A 119 1.46 9.66 10.05
C LEU A 119 2.27 9.74 11.34
N LEU A 120 3.54 9.33 11.30
CA LEU A 120 4.40 9.35 12.48
C LEU A 120 4.55 10.76 13.07
N VAL A 121 4.54 11.80 12.22
CA VAL A 121 4.65 13.20 12.66
C VAL A 121 3.30 13.75 13.15
N GLN A 122 2.20 13.38 12.51
CA GLN A 122 0.87 13.96 12.78
C GLN A 122 0.09 13.20 13.84
N GLU A 123 0.37 11.91 14.03
CA GLU A 123 -0.33 11.04 14.94
C GLU A 123 0.61 10.52 16.04
N PRO A 124 0.11 10.28 17.26
CA PRO A 124 0.94 9.82 18.37
C PRO A 124 1.25 8.31 18.25
N VAL A 125 1.97 7.89 17.22
CA VAL A 125 2.46 6.51 17.07
C VAL A 125 3.76 6.33 17.85
N PRO A 126 3.78 5.66 19.02
CA PRO A 126 5.00 5.46 19.77
C PRO A 126 5.95 4.53 19.04
N GLU A 127 7.22 4.89 19.03
CA GLU A 127 8.30 4.03 18.53
C GLU A 127 9.06 3.39 19.69
N ILE A 128 9.73 2.29 19.41
CA ILE A 128 10.77 1.67 20.24
C ILE A 128 11.99 1.42 19.36
N ASP A 129 13.19 1.73 19.83
CA ASP A 129 14.40 1.41 19.08
C ASP A 129 14.87 -0.03 19.32
N ALA A 130 15.80 -0.49 18.48
CA ALA A 130 16.30 -1.86 18.53
C ALA A 130 17.02 -2.20 19.85
N ASN A 131 17.73 -1.25 20.48
CA ASN A 131 18.41 -1.49 21.75
C ASN A 131 17.41 -1.56 22.91
N GLU A 132 16.40 -0.67 22.93
CA GLU A 132 15.32 -0.71 23.89
C GLU A 132 14.53 -2.02 23.78
N LEU A 133 14.24 -2.50 22.56
CA LEU A 133 13.57 -3.78 22.36
C LEU A 133 14.42 -4.95 22.87
N ALA A 134 15.71 -5.00 22.53
CA ALA A 134 16.61 -6.06 23.00
C ALA A 134 16.72 -6.07 24.54
N GLN A 135 16.75 -4.90 25.17
CA GLN A 135 16.72 -4.78 26.64
C GLN A 135 15.37 -5.26 27.20
N LEU A 136 14.26 -4.95 26.54
CA LEU A 136 12.94 -5.38 26.97
C LEU A 136 12.81 -6.90 26.91
N GLN A 137 13.25 -7.53 25.81
CA GLN A 137 13.28 -9.00 25.66
C GLN A 137 14.13 -9.68 26.74
N SER A 138 15.31 -9.11 27.05
CA SER A 138 16.21 -9.66 28.07
C SER A 138 15.79 -9.40 29.51
N SER A 139 14.88 -8.46 29.76
CA SER A 139 14.44 -8.07 31.11
C SER A 139 13.42 -9.02 31.75
N GLY A 140 12.88 -9.97 30.99
CA GLY A 140 11.80 -10.85 31.42
C GLY A 140 10.41 -10.17 31.51
N LYS A 141 10.28 -8.92 31.06
CA LYS A 141 8.97 -8.27 30.93
C LYS A 141 8.24 -8.79 29.71
N PRO A 142 6.91 -8.95 29.75
CA PRO A 142 6.15 -9.44 28.61
C PRO A 142 6.29 -8.50 27.41
N VAL A 143 6.77 -9.01 26.29
CA VAL A 143 6.88 -8.32 25.01
C VAL A 143 6.55 -9.28 23.87
N ILE A 144 5.80 -8.80 22.89
CA ILE A 144 5.44 -9.55 21.69
C ILE A 144 5.97 -8.74 20.51
N VAL A 145 6.75 -9.37 19.65
CA VAL A 145 7.20 -8.78 18.38
C VAL A 145 6.38 -9.37 17.25
N LEU A 146 5.52 -8.56 16.63
CA LEU A 146 4.67 -8.95 15.50
C LEU A 146 5.29 -8.45 14.20
N ASP A 147 5.77 -9.36 13.39
CA ASP A 147 6.35 -9.05 12.08
C ASP A 147 5.26 -8.95 11.02
N SER A 148 4.98 -7.74 10.56
CA SER A 148 3.92 -7.41 9.59
C SER A 148 4.30 -7.68 8.13
N ARG A 149 5.48 -8.22 7.88
CA ARG A 149 5.96 -8.56 6.54
C ARG A 149 5.25 -9.81 5.99
N THR A 150 5.52 -10.10 4.72
CA THR A 150 5.06 -11.35 4.11
C THR A 150 5.69 -12.57 4.78
N PRO A 151 5.03 -13.74 4.76
CA PRO A 151 5.62 -14.98 5.29
C PRO A 151 7.01 -15.27 4.72
N ALA A 152 7.19 -15.12 3.41
CA ALA A 152 8.46 -15.34 2.74
C ALA A 152 9.58 -14.37 3.18
N GLU A 153 9.25 -13.12 3.53
CA GLU A 153 10.22 -12.18 4.11
C GLU A 153 10.63 -12.61 5.52
N PHE A 154 9.67 -13.07 6.33
CA PHE A 154 9.91 -13.55 7.69
C PHE A 154 10.75 -14.84 7.71
N GLU A 155 10.43 -15.81 6.86
CA GLU A 155 11.17 -17.06 6.72
C GLU A 155 12.64 -16.83 6.32
N ARG A 156 12.88 -15.83 5.49
CA ARG A 156 14.24 -15.46 5.08
C ARG A 156 15.05 -14.93 6.27
N SER A 157 14.48 -14.08 7.07
CA SER A 157 15.11 -13.57 8.30
C SER A 157 14.11 -12.80 9.16
N CYS A 158 14.15 -12.96 10.47
CA CYS A 158 13.25 -12.31 11.41
C CYS A 158 13.96 -11.96 12.73
N ILE A 159 13.35 -11.08 13.50
CA ILE A 159 13.82 -10.78 14.87
C ILE A 159 13.58 -12.03 15.74
N PRO A 160 14.57 -12.43 16.57
CA PRO A 160 14.40 -13.54 17.52
C PRO A 160 13.13 -13.39 18.37
N ASP A 161 12.46 -14.51 18.63
CA ASP A 161 11.19 -14.60 19.35
C ASP A 161 10.01 -13.83 18.71
N GLY A 162 10.19 -13.24 17.52
CA GLY A 162 9.10 -12.61 16.79
C GLY A 162 8.10 -13.62 16.22
N GLU A 163 6.86 -13.22 16.06
CA GLU A 163 5.78 -13.96 15.40
C GLU A 163 5.39 -13.24 14.10
N ASN A 164 5.25 -13.99 13.01
CA ASN A 164 4.81 -13.40 11.75
C ASN A 164 3.29 -13.24 11.72
N VAL A 165 2.82 -12.02 11.59
CA VAL A 165 1.41 -11.69 11.37
C VAL A 165 1.35 -10.63 10.27
N PRO A 166 1.13 -11.02 8.99
CA PRO A 166 1.06 -10.08 7.89
C PRO A 166 0.15 -8.89 8.19
N GLY A 167 0.56 -7.68 7.81
CA GLY A 167 -0.08 -6.45 8.28
C GLY A 167 -1.60 -6.41 8.12
N GLY A 168 -2.16 -7.00 7.04
CA GLY A 168 -3.61 -7.12 6.86
C GLY A 168 -4.30 -8.11 7.80
N GLN A 169 -3.54 -8.98 8.50
CA GLN A 169 -4.07 -9.94 9.48
C GLN A 169 -3.99 -9.41 10.92
N LEU A 170 -3.15 -8.42 11.19
CA LEU A 170 -2.99 -7.85 12.53
C LEU A 170 -4.33 -7.54 13.22
N PRO A 171 -5.29 -6.84 12.57
CA PRO A 171 -6.57 -6.55 13.20
C PRO A 171 -7.41 -7.79 13.55
N LEU A 172 -7.27 -8.86 12.76
CA LEU A 172 -8.03 -10.09 12.99
C LEU A 172 -7.45 -10.95 14.10
N GLU A 173 -6.14 -10.88 14.35
CA GLU A 173 -5.44 -11.86 15.19
C GLU A 173 -5.00 -11.28 16.54
N ILE A 174 -4.89 -9.97 16.67
CA ILE A 174 -4.33 -9.33 17.87
C ILE A 174 -5.08 -9.72 19.16
N THR A 175 -6.41 -9.88 19.10
CA THR A 175 -7.21 -10.25 20.27
C THR A 175 -6.89 -11.68 20.73
N ASP A 176 -6.74 -12.62 19.78
CA ASP A 176 -6.35 -14.01 20.10
C ASP A 176 -4.91 -14.08 20.62
N ILE A 177 -4.02 -13.28 20.07
CA ILE A 177 -2.62 -13.21 20.52
C ILE A 177 -2.54 -12.69 21.97
N LEU A 178 -3.27 -11.62 22.28
CA LEU A 178 -3.28 -11.03 23.63
C LEU A 178 -4.04 -11.89 24.65
N ALA A 179 -4.94 -12.77 24.22
CA ALA A 179 -5.65 -13.70 25.10
C ALA A 179 -4.77 -14.86 25.61
N ARG A 180 -3.59 -15.06 25.05
CA ARG A 180 -2.63 -16.07 25.53
C ARG A 180 -2.09 -15.65 26.89
N PRO A 181 -2.07 -16.54 27.92
CA PRO A 181 -1.65 -16.18 29.28
C PRO A 181 -0.26 -15.54 29.38
N GLU A 182 0.69 -16.02 28.57
CA GLU A 182 2.05 -15.49 28.48
C GLU A 182 2.13 -14.06 27.95
N ASN A 183 1.08 -13.61 27.27
CA ASN A 183 0.98 -12.30 26.66
C ASN A 183 0.21 -11.28 27.53
N ALA A 184 -0.20 -11.69 28.73
CA ALA A 184 -0.87 -10.80 29.65
C ALA A 184 0.01 -9.57 29.94
N ASP A 185 -0.57 -8.39 29.74
CA ASP A 185 0.14 -7.10 29.91
C ASP A 185 1.36 -6.86 29.02
N ALA A 186 1.54 -7.62 27.95
CA ALA A 186 2.67 -7.46 27.06
C ALA A 186 2.71 -6.09 26.33
N THR A 187 3.90 -5.61 26.09
CA THR A 187 4.13 -4.55 25.10
C THR A 187 4.09 -5.18 23.71
N VAL A 188 3.21 -4.67 22.86
CA VAL A 188 3.12 -5.11 21.45
C VAL A 188 4.04 -4.25 20.60
N VAL A 189 4.99 -4.88 19.93
CA VAL A 189 5.94 -4.22 19.02
C VAL A 189 5.68 -4.69 17.61
N VAL A 190 5.21 -3.79 16.74
CA VAL A 190 5.03 -4.11 15.33
C VAL A 190 6.32 -3.89 14.59
N ASN A 191 6.80 -4.91 13.87
CA ASN A 191 8.03 -4.91 13.10
C ASN A 191 7.77 -4.98 11.59
N CYS A 192 8.69 -4.43 10.80
CA CYS A 192 8.81 -4.69 9.36
C CYS A 192 10.28 -4.64 8.90
N ALA A 193 10.54 -4.46 7.61
CA ALA A 193 11.92 -4.36 7.12
C ALA A 193 12.59 -3.01 7.44
N GLY A 194 11.85 -1.92 7.29
CA GLY A 194 12.28 -0.53 7.54
C GLY A 194 11.31 0.19 8.46
N ARG A 195 10.48 1.08 7.91
CA ARG A 195 9.63 1.98 8.70
C ARG A 195 8.13 1.82 8.42
N THR A 196 7.70 2.03 7.19
CA THR A 196 6.30 2.24 6.79
C THR A 196 5.32 1.22 7.37
N ARG A 197 5.52 -0.10 7.15
CA ARG A 197 4.56 -1.14 7.59
C ARG A 197 4.46 -1.28 9.11
N SER A 198 5.57 -1.06 9.84
CA SER A 198 5.53 -1.06 11.31
C SER A 198 4.76 0.14 11.86
N ILE A 199 4.93 1.32 11.27
CA ILE A 199 4.17 2.52 11.64
C ILE A 199 2.68 2.31 11.38
N LEU A 200 2.30 1.87 10.17
CA LEU A 200 0.89 1.65 9.81
C LEU A 200 0.23 0.55 10.64
N GLY A 201 0.94 -0.56 10.89
CA GLY A 201 0.42 -1.64 11.73
C GLY A 201 0.22 -1.20 13.19
N ALA A 202 1.18 -0.48 13.76
CA ALA A 202 1.05 0.08 15.11
C ALA A 202 -0.10 1.10 15.18
N PHE A 203 -0.21 1.99 14.20
CA PHE A 203 -1.29 2.96 14.10
C PHE A 203 -2.67 2.29 14.05
N GLN A 204 -2.84 1.25 13.22
CA GLN A 204 -4.10 0.50 13.16
C GLN A 204 -4.46 -0.15 14.49
N LEU A 205 -3.50 -0.83 15.14
CA LEU A 205 -3.74 -1.46 16.44
C LEU A 205 -4.08 -0.44 17.54
N GLN A 206 -3.45 0.73 17.53
CA GLN A 206 -3.82 1.81 18.46
C GLN A 206 -5.25 2.28 18.23
N ARG A 207 -5.68 2.44 16.99
CA ARG A 207 -7.05 2.83 16.63
C ARG A 207 -8.09 1.76 17.01
N MET A 208 -7.68 0.50 17.13
CA MET A 208 -8.49 -0.56 17.71
C MET A 208 -8.57 -0.48 19.25
N GLY A 209 -7.85 0.45 19.89
CA GLY A 209 -7.77 0.55 21.34
C GLY A 209 -6.83 -0.46 22.00
N ILE A 210 -5.94 -1.10 21.24
CA ILE A 210 -4.94 -2.01 21.80
C ILE A 210 -3.93 -1.20 22.63
N PRO A 211 -3.75 -1.50 23.92
CA PRO A 211 -2.81 -0.77 24.75
C PRO A 211 -1.36 -1.15 24.45
N ARG A 212 -0.43 -0.25 24.83
CA ARG A 212 1.03 -0.50 24.81
C ARG A 212 1.57 -0.98 23.45
N VAL A 213 1.00 -0.46 22.36
CA VAL A 213 1.49 -0.73 20.99
C VAL A 213 2.61 0.26 20.65
N ARG A 214 3.68 -0.26 20.03
CA ARG A 214 4.80 0.54 19.51
C ARG A 214 5.20 0.05 18.11
N ALA A 215 5.68 0.95 17.28
CA ALA A 215 6.36 0.60 16.03
C ALA A 215 7.85 0.38 16.30
N LEU A 216 8.45 -0.68 15.78
CA LEU A 216 9.90 -0.85 15.84
C LEU A 216 10.52 0.13 14.84
N ARG A 217 11.24 1.11 15.37
CA ARG A 217 11.97 2.10 14.58
C ARG A 217 12.99 1.40 13.69
N ASN A 218 12.93 1.66 12.40
CA ASN A 218 13.83 1.12 11.40
C ASN A 218 13.79 -0.41 11.23
N GLY A 219 12.84 -1.11 11.86
CA GLY A 219 12.54 -2.51 11.63
C GLY A 219 13.76 -3.45 11.74
N THR A 220 13.80 -4.50 10.90
CA THR A 220 14.94 -5.43 10.85
C THR A 220 16.24 -4.76 10.41
N MET A 221 16.19 -3.69 9.60
CA MET A 221 17.40 -2.93 9.25
C MET A 221 17.98 -2.22 10.47
N GLY A 222 17.15 -1.55 11.27
CA GLY A 222 17.57 -0.93 12.53
C GLY A 222 18.13 -1.93 13.52
N TRP A 223 17.50 -3.12 13.62
CA TRP A 223 17.96 -4.22 14.44
C TRP A 223 19.39 -4.66 14.08
N LEU A 224 19.65 -4.89 12.79
CA LEU A 224 20.99 -5.21 12.28
C LEU A 224 21.99 -4.08 12.49
N LEU A 225 21.58 -2.83 12.26
CA LEU A 225 22.48 -1.67 12.46
C LEU A 225 22.86 -1.46 13.92
N ALA A 226 21.99 -1.84 14.87
CA ALA A 226 22.29 -1.86 16.30
C ALA A 226 23.24 -3.00 16.71
N GLY A 227 23.64 -3.85 15.78
CA GLY A 227 24.57 -4.96 16.04
C GLY A 227 23.90 -6.25 16.50
N GLN A 228 22.57 -6.30 16.46
CA GLN A 228 21.81 -7.49 16.79
C GLN A 228 21.79 -8.48 15.63
N THR A 229 21.43 -9.74 15.89
CA THR A 229 21.32 -10.81 14.89
C THR A 229 19.86 -11.13 14.57
N LEU A 230 19.62 -11.67 13.38
CA LEU A 230 18.32 -12.18 12.96
C LEU A 230 18.36 -13.71 12.95
N ASP A 231 17.21 -14.32 13.23
CA ASP A 231 16.96 -15.73 12.96
C ASP A 231 16.64 -15.92 11.47
N GLU A 232 16.96 -17.10 10.91
CA GLU A 232 16.65 -17.50 9.54
C GLU A 232 15.90 -18.82 9.53
N GLY A 233 15.06 -19.04 8.51
CA GLY A 233 14.35 -20.31 8.31
C GLY A 233 13.24 -20.60 9.32
N ARG A 234 12.77 -19.61 10.10
CA ARG A 234 11.59 -19.76 10.94
C ARG A 234 10.33 -19.78 10.09
N ALA A 235 9.39 -20.67 10.44
CA ALA A 235 8.12 -20.74 9.72
C ALA A 235 7.35 -19.43 9.77
N GLY A 236 6.95 -18.92 8.62
CA GLY A 236 6.09 -17.76 8.48
C GLY A 236 4.63 -18.08 8.82
N TRP A 237 3.80 -17.06 8.72
CA TRP A 237 2.36 -17.18 8.93
C TRP A 237 1.72 -18.20 8.00
N THR A 238 0.83 -19.01 8.54
CA THR A 238 0.03 -19.98 7.76
C THR A 238 -1.46 -19.73 7.98
N PRO A 239 -2.31 -20.03 6.98
CA PRO A 239 -3.75 -19.89 7.11
C PRO A 239 -4.29 -20.68 8.31
N HIS A 240 -5.04 -19.99 9.16
CA HIS A 240 -5.73 -20.59 10.30
C HIS A 240 -7.05 -19.86 10.55
N ARG A 241 -7.89 -20.44 11.38
CA ARG A 241 -9.19 -19.84 11.69
C ARG A 241 -9.04 -18.87 12.85
N THR A 242 -9.34 -17.60 12.59
CA THR A 242 -9.54 -16.58 13.65
C THR A 242 -10.68 -16.98 14.57
N SER A 243 -10.53 -16.79 15.88
CA SER A 243 -11.61 -17.09 16.83
C SER A 243 -12.83 -16.16 16.59
N PRO A 244 -14.05 -16.62 16.92
CA PRO A 244 -15.23 -15.76 16.85
C PRO A 244 -15.11 -14.48 17.69
N GLN A 245 -14.40 -14.55 18.82
CA GLN A 245 -14.16 -13.40 19.69
C GLN A 245 -13.25 -12.37 19.00
N SER A 246 -12.14 -12.82 18.41
CA SER A 246 -11.20 -11.94 17.72
C SER A 246 -11.82 -11.30 16.48
N LEU A 247 -12.60 -12.09 15.71
CA LEU A 247 -13.34 -11.58 14.56
C LEU A 247 -14.35 -10.50 14.98
N ALA A 248 -15.15 -10.75 16.04
CA ALA A 248 -16.12 -9.77 16.54
C ALA A 248 -15.46 -8.48 17.04
N ALA A 249 -14.29 -8.59 17.70
CA ALA A 249 -13.51 -7.44 18.13
C ALA A 249 -13.00 -6.63 16.93
N ALA A 250 -12.46 -7.30 15.89
CA ALA A 250 -12.01 -6.66 14.67
C ALA A 250 -13.15 -5.96 13.92
N GLU A 251 -14.33 -6.60 13.83
CA GLU A 251 -15.51 -6.00 13.17
C GLU A 251 -16.02 -4.78 13.95
N THR A 252 -16.07 -4.86 15.28
CA THR A 252 -16.47 -3.72 16.12
C THR A 252 -15.53 -2.52 15.93
N ALA A 253 -14.22 -2.78 15.95
CA ALA A 253 -13.22 -1.74 15.71
C ALA A 253 -13.29 -1.18 14.29
N ALA A 254 -13.53 -2.04 13.29
CA ALA A 254 -13.70 -1.63 11.91
C ALA A 254 -14.93 -0.72 11.73
N ASP A 255 -16.06 -1.07 12.33
CA ASP A 255 -17.29 -0.27 12.27
C ASP A 255 -17.08 1.12 12.91
N ALA A 256 -16.40 1.18 14.04
CA ALA A 256 -16.04 2.45 14.69
C ALA A 256 -15.11 3.30 13.80
N LEU A 257 -14.14 2.65 13.16
CA LEU A 257 -13.19 3.26 12.24
C LEU A 257 -13.89 3.80 10.99
N ALA A 258 -14.82 3.02 10.42
CA ALA A 258 -15.61 3.45 9.27
C ALA A 258 -16.44 4.70 9.59
N ALA A 259 -17.03 4.75 10.76
CA ALA A 259 -17.79 5.93 11.21
C ALA A 259 -16.88 7.16 11.44
N GLN A 260 -15.69 6.95 12.00
CA GLN A 260 -14.72 8.02 12.26
C GLN A 260 -14.17 8.64 10.98
N ASP A 261 -13.81 7.81 9.99
CA ASP A 261 -13.12 8.24 8.76
C ASP A 261 -14.09 8.46 7.60
N GLY A 262 -15.39 8.20 7.78
CA GLY A 262 -16.37 8.32 6.71
C GLY A 262 -16.23 7.25 5.62
N VAL A 263 -15.77 6.04 5.98
CA VAL A 263 -15.70 4.91 5.04
C VAL A 263 -17.10 4.38 4.75
N HIS A 264 -17.50 4.40 3.49
CA HIS A 264 -18.83 3.95 3.07
C HIS A 264 -18.79 2.52 2.55
N LEU A 265 -19.86 1.77 2.83
CA LEU A 265 -20.07 0.45 2.24
C LEU A 265 -20.78 0.57 0.88
N ILE A 266 -20.56 -0.41 0.00
CA ILE A 266 -21.24 -0.54 -1.29
C ILE A 266 -21.86 -1.95 -1.39
N ALA A 267 -23.12 -2.04 -1.80
CA ALA A 267 -23.77 -3.33 -2.00
C ALA A 267 -23.19 -4.07 -3.23
N PRO A 268 -23.23 -5.42 -3.26
CA PRO A 268 -22.75 -6.19 -4.40
C PRO A 268 -23.36 -5.77 -5.75
N GLN A 269 -24.66 -5.49 -5.78
CA GLN A 269 -25.37 -5.05 -6.99
C GLN A 269 -24.86 -3.69 -7.49
N ASP A 270 -24.61 -2.76 -6.56
CA ASP A 270 -24.11 -1.42 -6.90
C ASP A 270 -22.66 -1.48 -7.39
N LEU A 271 -21.83 -2.38 -6.83
CA LEU A 271 -20.49 -2.62 -7.34
C LEU A 271 -20.52 -3.21 -8.75
N GLN A 272 -21.40 -4.18 -9.01
CA GLN A 272 -21.56 -4.75 -10.35
C GLN A 272 -21.97 -3.68 -11.37
N LEU A 273 -22.87 -2.77 -10.99
CA LEU A 273 -23.27 -1.64 -11.86
C LEU A 273 -22.09 -0.67 -12.07
N LEU A 274 -21.32 -0.39 -11.03
CA LEU A 274 -20.15 0.48 -11.11
C LEU A 274 -19.09 -0.09 -12.04
N GLN A 275 -18.79 -1.40 -11.97
CA GLN A 275 -17.84 -2.04 -12.88
C GLN A 275 -18.29 -1.98 -14.35
N GLY A 276 -19.60 -1.92 -14.61
CA GLY A 276 -20.17 -1.77 -15.96
C GLY A 276 -20.26 -0.32 -16.42
N SER A 277 -19.92 0.67 -15.61
CA SER A 277 -19.99 2.10 -15.93
C SER A 277 -18.74 2.59 -16.67
N ALA A 278 -18.75 3.85 -17.10
CA ALA A 278 -17.60 4.51 -17.72
C ALA A 278 -16.62 5.08 -16.65
N ASP A 279 -16.99 5.05 -15.38
CA ASP A 279 -16.15 5.59 -14.30
C ASP A 279 -14.93 4.69 -14.05
N PRO A 280 -13.77 5.26 -13.79
CA PRO A 280 -12.59 4.48 -13.42
C PRO A 280 -12.80 3.85 -12.04
N VAL A 281 -12.91 2.52 -11.99
CA VAL A 281 -13.03 1.77 -10.74
C VAL A 281 -11.93 0.74 -10.60
N TYR A 282 -11.32 0.70 -9.42
CA TYR A 282 -10.46 -0.40 -8.99
C TYR A 282 -11.18 -1.22 -7.93
N VAL A 283 -11.39 -2.48 -8.20
CA VAL A 283 -11.76 -3.47 -7.18
C VAL A 283 -10.47 -4.03 -6.61
N VAL A 284 -10.29 -3.92 -5.31
CA VAL A 284 -9.02 -4.30 -4.67
C VAL A 284 -9.28 -5.34 -3.59
N ASP A 285 -8.85 -6.55 -3.86
CA ASP A 285 -8.91 -7.65 -2.90
C ASP A 285 -7.73 -7.55 -1.93
N VAL A 286 -8.06 -7.25 -0.66
CA VAL A 286 -7.07 -7.04 0.41
C VAL A 286 -6.81 -8.30 1.23
N ARG A 287 -7.37 -9.43 0.81
CA ARG A 287 -7.13 -10.74 1.43
C ARG A 287 -5.72 -11.25 1.14
N MET A 288 -5.38 -12.36 1.76
CA MET A 288 -4.12 -13.05 1.47
C MET A 288 -4.14 -13.67 0.06
N PRO A 289 -2.98 -13.80 -0.60
CA PRO A 289 -2.92 -14.29 -2.00
C PRO A 289 -3.63 -15.62 -2.24
N HIS A 290 -3.51 -16.58 -1.31
CA HIS A 290 -4.18 -17.88 -1.46
C HIS A 290 -5.72 -17.77 -1.44
N GLU A 291 -6.30 -16.79 -0.72
CA GLU A 291 -7.74 -16.52 -0.71
C GLU A 291 -8.18 -15.91 -2.05
N TYR A 292 -7.39 -14.98 -2.60
CA TYR A 292 -7.61 -14.39 -3.92
C TYR A 292 -7.59 -15.47 -5.02
N LEU A 293 -6.56 -16.32 -5.03
CA LEU A 293 -6.41 -17.40 -6.02
C LEU A 293 -7.53 -18.44 -5.94
N ALA A 294 -8.11 -18.67 -4.75
CA ALA A 294 -9.25 -19.56 -4.55
C ALA A 294 -10.55 -19.01 -5.16
N GLY A 295 -10.71 -17.68 -5.22
CA GLY A 295 -11.85 -17.03 -5.86
C GLY A 295 -11.88 -15.54 -5.56
N HIS A 296 -11.97 -14.72 -6.60
CA HIS A 296 -12.01 -13.26 -6.53
C HIS A 296 -13.01 -12.67 -7.54
N ILE A 297 -13.37 -11.41 -7.35
CA ILE A 297 -14.24 -10.68 -8.30
C ILE A 297 -13.44 -10.41 -9.58
N ALA A 298 -14.10 -10.59 -10.73
CA ALA A 298 -13.49 -10.36 -12.05
C ALA A 298 -12.81 -8.99 -12.15
N GLY A 299 -11.58 -8.98 -12.62
CA GLY A 299 -10.78 -7.76 -12.76
C GLY A 299 -10.25 -7.15 -11.45
N ALA A 300 -10.45 -7.80 -10.29
CA ALA A 300 -9.91 -7.33 -9.04
C ALA A 300 -8.38 -7.39 -9.00
N LEU A 301 -7.77 -6.35 -8.43
CA LEU A 301 -6.35 -6.33 -8.09
C LEU A 301 -6.13 -7.07 -6.77
N THR A 302 -5.04 -7.86 -6.67
CA THR A 302 -4.63 -8.45 -5.40
C THR A 302 -3.63 -7.53 -4.70
N VAL A 303 -4.05 -6.94 -3.58
CA VAL A 303 -3.22 -6.08 -2.74
C VAL A 303 -3.47 -6.43 -1.29
N PRO A 304 -2.80 -7.46 -0.74
CA PRO A 304 -2.91 -7.80 0.68
C PRO A 304 -2.73 -6.56 1.56
N GLY A 305 -3.60 -6.39 2.56
CA GLY A 305 -3.70 -5.14 3.33
C GLY A 305 -2.37 -4.61 3.88
N GLY A 306 -1.43 -5.50 4.24
CA GLY A 306 -0.08 -5.13 4.68
C GLY A 306 0.84 -4.60 3.56
N GLN A 307 0.47 -4.77 2.29
CA GLN A 307 1.21 -4.29 1.11
C GLN A 307 0.60 -3.03 0.49
N LEU A 308 -0.51 -2.57 1.04
CA LEU A 308 -1.24 -1.40 0.55
C LEU A 308 -0.37 -0.15 0.32
N PRO A 309 0.60 0.22 1.19
CA PRO A 309 1.44 1.40 0.98
C PRO A 309 2.33 1.32 -0.26
N PHE A 310 2.46 0.13 -0.86
CA PHE A 310 3.34 -0.14 -2.00
C PHE A 310 2.56 -0.47 -3.28
N SER A 311 1.26 -0.10 -3.34
CA SER A 311 0.38 -0.38 -4.49
C SER A 311 0.30 0.76 -5.50
N ASP A 312 1.11 1.80 -5.36
CA ASP A 312 1.17 2.94 -6.26
C ASP A 312 1.56 2.60 -7.70
N ASP A 313 2.20 1.45 -7.93
CA ASP A 313 2.48 0.89 -9.25
C ASP A 313 1.30 0.10 -9.87
N GLN A 314 0.19 -0.05 -9.14
CA GLN A 314 -1.00 -0.79 -9.57
C GLN A 314 -2.24 0.12 -9.70
N ILE A 315 -2.28 1.23 -8.97
CA ILE A 315 -3.39 2.18 -8.95
C ILE A 315 -2.91 3.49 -9.55
N ALA A 316 -2.94 3.58 -10.87
CA ALA A 316 -2.41 4.71 -11.61
C ALA A 316 -3.37 5.90 -11.70
N VAL A 317 -4.69 5.67 -11.62
CA VAL A 317 -5.69 6.74 -11.74
C VAL A 317 -5.94 7.39 -10.40
N ARG A 318 -5.57 8.67 -10.30
CA ARG A 318 -5.90 9.51 -9.15
C ARG A 318 -7.39 9.90 -9.20
N ALA A 319 -8.01 10.05 -8.04
CA ALA A 319 -9.44 10.30 -7.88
C ALA A 319 -10.37 9.21 -8.49
N ALA A 320 -9.82 8.03 -8.79
CA ALA A 320 -10.65 6.88 -9.17
C ALA A 320 -11.50 6.38 -8.01
N GLN A 321 -12.59 5.67 -8.35
CA GLN A 321 -13.34 4.90 -7.38
C GLN A 321 -12.52 3.66 -6.97
N ILE A 322 -12.31 3.45 -5.67
CA ILE A 322 -11.65 2.25 -5.14
C ILE A 322 -12.66 1.50 -4.29
N VAL A 323 -12.83 0.21 -4.54
CA VAL A 323 -13.65 -0.66 -3.71
C VAL A 323 -12.79 -1.78 -3.15
N THR A 324 -12.56 -1.75 -1.84
CA THR A 324 -11.84 -2.82 -1.14
C THR A 324 -12.75 -4.01 -0.90
N VAL A 325 -12.19 -5.20 -1.05
CA VAL A 325 -12.91 -6.47 -0.91
C VAL A 325 -12.16 -7.39 0.05
N CYS A 326 -12.90 -8.03 0.96
CA CYS A 326 -12.35 -9.10 1.81
C CYS A 326 -13.39 -10.24 1.99
N ASP A 327 -13.22 -11.09 2.97
CA ASP A 327 -14.14 -12.18 3.30
C ASP A 327 -15.33 -11.77 4.19
N GLY A 328 -15.41 -10.51 4.53
CA GLY A 328 -16.48 -9.87 5.31
C GLY A 328 -16.42 -8.37 5.11
N ARG A 329 -16.08 -7.60 6.17
CA ARG A 329 -15.90 -6.14 6.06
C ARG A 329 -14.66 -5.61 6.80
N ALA A 330 -14.18 -6.28 7.84
CA ALA A 330 -13.15 -5.72 8.72
C ALA A 330 -11.86 -5.37 7.97
N ARG A 331 -11.19 -6.33 7.29
CA ARG A 331 -9.96 -6.07 6.54
C ARG A 331 -10.15 -5.00 5.47
N GLY A 332 -11.31 -5.00 4.79
CA GLY A 332 -11.67 -4.00 3.79
C GLY A 332 -11.74 -2.59 4.37
N ILE A 333 -12.38 -2.43 5.53
CA ILE A 333 -12.51 -1.13 6.22
C ILE A 333 -11.14 -0.63 6.69
N PHE A 334 -10.32 -1.47 7.32
CA PHE A 334 -8.96 -1.08 7.74
C PHE A 334 -8.11 -0.61 6.55
N ALA A 335 -8.20 -1.29 5.41
CA ALA A 335 -7.51 -0.88 4.19
C ALA A 335 -8.08 0.41 3.60
N ALA A 336 -9.40 0.55 3.52
CA ALA A 336 -10.07 1.74 3.00
C ALA A 336 -9.74 2.99 3.82
N SER A 337 -9.75 2.87 5.15
CA SER A 337 -9.34 3.94 6.07
C SER A 337 -7.92 4.43 5.77
N LEU A 338 -6.95 3.52 5.63
CA LEU A 338 -5.57 3.91 5.30
C LEU A 338 -5.50 4.61 3.94
N TRP A 339 -6.19 4.13 2.91
CA TRP A 339 -6.18 4.77 1.60
C TRP A 339 -6.82 6.15 1.60
N GLN A 340 -7.91 6.36 2.34
CA GLN A 340 -8.49 7.70 2.53
C GLN A 340 -7.48 8.64 3.19
N LEU A 341 -6.80 8.17 4.24
CA LEU A 341 -5.75 8.94 4.90
C LEU A 341 -4.53 9.19 3.99
N MET A 342 -4.24 8.30 3.06
CA MET A 342 -3.22 8.52 2.02
C MET A 342 -3.62 9.57 0.98
N GLY A 343 -4.90 9.97 0.94
CA GLY A 343 -5.41 10.98 0.02
C GLY A 343 -6.16 10.41 -1.20
N PHE A 344 -6.67 9.19 -1.11
CA PHE A 344 -7.62 8.65 -2.10
C PHE A 344 -9.05 9.01 -1.67
N PRO A 345 -9.75 9.92 -2.37
CA PRO A 345 -10.99 10.51 -1.86
C PRO A 345 -12.22 9.59 -1.98
N HIS A 346 -12.18 8.62 -2.88
CA HIS A 346 -13.34 7.80 -3.26
C HIS A 346 -13.12 6.33 -2.95
N VAL A 347 -12.91 6.00 -1.67
CA VAL A 347 -12.72 4.60 -1.23
C VAL A 347 -13.97 4.10 -0.54
N ARG A 348 -14.45 2.94 -0.98
CA ARG A 348 -15.59 2.21 -0.39
C ARG A 348 -15.21 0.77 -0.09
N VAL A 349 -16.05 0.07 0.63
CA VAL A 349 -15.84 -1.33 1.01
C VAL A 349 -17.03 -2.15 0.54
N LEU A 350 -16.80 -3.29 -0.08
CA LEU A 350 -17.87 -4.22 -0.44
C LEU A 350 -18.52 -4.78 0.83
N ASP A 351 -19.80 -4.46 1.02
CA ASP A 351 -20.56 -4.92 2.18
C ASP A 351 -20.71 -6.44 2.18
N GLY A 352 -20.32 -7.08 3.28
CA GLY A 352 -20.30 -8.51 3.42
C GLY A 352 -19.27 -9.26 2.55
N GLY A 353 -18.44 -8.54 1.80
CA GLY A 353 -17.30 -9.09 1.04
C GLY A 353 -17.66 -10.17 0.02
N ILE A 354 -16.73 -11.10 -0.21
CA ILE A 354 -16.88 -12.22 -1.16
C ILE A 354 -18.12 -13.09 -0.84
N PRO A 355 -18.45 -13.41 0.42
CA PRO A 355 -19.68 -14.15 0.71
C PRO A 355 -20.95 -13.43 0.24
N ALA A 356 -21.05 -12.12 0.43
CA ALA A 356 -22.21 -11.35 -0.03
C ALA A 356 -22.28 -11.24 -1.56
N TRP A 357 -21.12 -11.11 -2.23
CA TRP A 357 -21.01 -11.12 -3.69
C TRP A 357 -21.58 -12.41 -4.28
N THR A 358 -21.16 -13.56 -3.75
CA THR A 358 -21.64 -14.88 -4.20
C THR A 358 -23.12 -15.13 -3.84
N ALA A 359 -23.55 -14.68 -2.67
CA ALA A 359 -24.96 -14.77 -2.25
C ALA A 359 -25.88 -13.90 -3.14
N ALA A 360 -25.37 -12.82 -3.72
CA ALA A 360 -26.06 -12.00 -4.71
C ALA A 360 -26.15 -12.67 -6.11
N GLY A 361 -25.53 -13.85 -6.29
CA GLY A 361 -25.57 -14.63 -7.53
C GLY A 361 -24.47 -14.27 -8.53
N PHE A 362 -23.46 -13.50 -8.12
CA PHE A 362 -22.33 -13.15 -8.99
C PHE A 362 -21.22 -14.18 -8.92
N GLU A 363 -20.59 -14.43 -10.05
CA GLU A 363 -19.51 -15.41 -10.19
C GLU A 363 -18.18 -14.86 -9.71
N LEU A 364 -17.27 -15.78 -9.37
CA LEU A 364 -15.88 -15.50 -9.05
C LEU A 364 -14.94 -16.08 -10.11
N GLU A 365 -13.91 -15.33 -10.44
CA GLU A 365 -12.75 -15.85 -11.16
C GLU A 365 -11.84 -16.61 -10.20
N ARG A 366 -11.06 -17.57 -10.73
CA ARG A 366 -10.12 -18.39 -9.97
C ARG A 366 -8.75 -18.38 -10.62
N GLY A 367 -7.71 -18.55 -9.81
CA GLY A 367 -6.33 -18.48 -10.29
C GLY A 367 -5.90 -17.03 -10.46
N GLY A 368 -5.04 -16.74 -11.41
CA GLY A 368 -4.42 -15.43 -11.63
C GLY A 368 -2.93 -15.45 -11.28
N GLU A 369 -2.26 -14.33 -11.45
CA GLU A 369 -0.86 -14.17 -11.07
C GLU A 369 -0.75 -13.60 -9.66
N GLU A 370 -0.04 -14.32 -8.79
CA GLU A 370 0.45 -13.74 -7.55
C GLU A 370 1.55 -12.73 -7.91
N ARG A 371 1.36 -11.47 -7.54
CA ARG A 371 2.42 -10.47 -7.70
C ARG A 371 3.35 -10.53 -6.49
N PRO A 372 4.59 -11.00 -6.64
CA PRO A 372 5.52 -11.01 -5.54
C PRO A 372 5.81 -9.57 -5.11
N PHE A 373 5.76 -9.31 -3.81
CA PHE A 373 6.26 -8.05 -3.27
C PHE A 373 7.76 -7.95 -3.53
N VAL A 374 8.14 -7.03 -4.39
CA VAL A 374 9.55 -6.71 -4.68
C VAL A 374 10.00 -5.64 -3.69
N GLY A 375 10.33 -6.06 -2.47
CA GLY A 375 11.02 -5.17 -1.53
C GLY A 375 12.42 -4.85 -2.04
N GLY A 376 12.82 -3.59 -2.07
CA GLY A 376 14.17 -3.15 -2.39
C GLY A 376 15.16 -3.78 -1.40
N GLY A 377 15.92 -4.79 -1.85
CA GLY A 377 16.86 -5.51 -1.00
C GLY A 377 18.15 -4.73 -0.76
N VAL A 378 18.12 -3.74 0.13
CA VAL A 378 19.36 -3.10 0.60
C VAL A 378 20.10 -4.09 1.50
N ARG A 379 21.29 -4.52 1.06
CA ARG A 379 22.05 -5.61 1.71
C ARG A 379 23.28 -5.13 2.49
N THR A 380 23.77 -3.92 2.25
CA THR A 380 24.94 -3.38 2.94
C THR A 380 24.54 -2.49 4.10
N ARG A 381 25.34 -2.46 5.18
CA ARG A 381 25.10 -1.57 6.34
C ARG A 381 25.05 -0.09 5.95
N GLU A 382 25.90 0.33 5.02
CA GLU A 382 25.90 1.69 4.49
C GLU A 382 24.62 2.01 3.71
N GLY A 383 24.21 1.11 2.81
CA GLY A 383 22.97 1.27 2.08
C GLY A 383 21.74 1.27 2.99
N MET A 384 21.71 0.44 4.06
CA MET A 384 20.63 0.47 5.05
C MET A 384 20.54 1.85 5.74
N ARG A 385 21.66 2.43 6.14
CA ARG A 385 21.69 3.78 6.75
C ARG A 385 21.17 4.82 5.77
N ALA A 386 21.73 4.87 4.57
CA ALA A 386 21.33 5.83 3.55
C ALA A 386 19.83 5.71 3.20
N TYR A 387 19.32 4.49 3.09
CA TYR A 387 17.90 4.25 2.85
C TYR A 387 17.01 4.76 3.99
N LEU A 388 17.36 4.46 5.24
CA LEU A 388 16.58 4.86 6.41
C LEU A 388 16.63 6.38 6.62
N GLU A 389 17.80 7.00 6.43
CA GLU A 389 17.97 8.46 6.48
C GLU A 389 17.12 9.15 5.39
N TRP A 390 17.09 8.57 4.18
CA TRP A 390 16.25 9.06 3.10
C TRP A 390 14.75 8.91 3.44
N GLU A 391 14.31 7.76 3.96
CA GLU A 391 12.90 7.52 4.33
C GLU A 391 12.46 8.47 5.45
N GLU A 392 13.28 8.64 6.52
CA GLU A 392 13.02 9.60 7.61
C GLU A 392 12.94 11.05 7.11
N ALA A 393 13.76 11.43 6.12
CA ALA A 393 13.75 12.77 5.55
C ALA A 393 12.43 13.15 4.85
N LEU A 394 11.65 12.16 4.39
CA LEU A 394 10.31 12.39 3.83
C LEU A 394 9.37 13.05 4.87
N GLY A 395 9.56 12.75 6.16
CA GLY A 395 8.76 13.30 7.25
C GLY A 395 9.09 14.75 7.60
N ALA A 396 10.28 15.23 7.27
CA ALA A 396 10.78 16.54 7.72
C ALA A 396 9.85 17.73 7.31
N LYS A 397 9.24 17.64 6.13
CA LYS A 397 8.30 18.67 5.63
C LYS A 397 7.01 18.78 6.45
N TYR A 398 6.66 17.78 7.24
CA TYR A 398 5.47 17.76 8.08
C TYR A 398 5.74 18.26 9.50
N ALA A 399 6.98 18.13 9.99
CA ALA A 399 7.38 18.64 11.31
C ALA A 399 7.46 20.18 11.36
N ALA A 400 7.56 20.85 10.21
CA ALA A 400 7.69 22.30 10.09
C ALA A 400 6.34 23.05 10.03
N ARG A 401 5.23 22.34 10.16
CA ARG A 401 3.85 22.91 10.17
C ARG A 401 3.24 22.76 11.54
#